data_0aec0b1fcbb2033b7a4363b836c30fd9
#
_entry.id   0aec0b1fcbb2033b7a4363b836c30fd9
#
_cell.length_a   1.000
_cell.length_b   1.000
_cell.length_c   1.000
_cell.angle_alpha   90.00
_cell.angle_beta   90.00
_cell.angle_gamma   90.00
#
_symmetry.space_group_name_H-M   'P 1'
#
loop_
_entity.id
_entity.type
_entity.pdbx_description
1 polymer ?
#
loop_
_entity_poly.entity_id
_entity_poly.type
_entity_poly.pdbx_seq_one_letter_code
_entity_poly.pdbx_strand_id
1 'polypeptide(L)'
;MPRSAPPVTGDRAATRANLLASARRLFSAAGYGQVGVREIAAEAGVNAALINRYFGSKLGLFAEVVGESFTIGDLLVGDRATLGDRLARYLVRPRPDGFDPTLVLLHSAAHPDAGPILRAALAEQVASPLADWLGGPDARERAGLVMSTLFGFTLSRDVLHTGPLADGDADTLVAHLGPTLQRLLDGQ
;
A
#
# COMPACT_ATOMS: atom_id res chain seq x y z
N MET A 1 -8.19 1.66 -49.80
CA MET A 1 -8.52 1.64 -48.36
C MET A 1 -7.48 0.79 -47.64
N PRO A 2 -6.50 1.36 -46.91
CA PRO A 2 -5.56 0.55 -46.16
C PRO A 2 -6.24 0.01 -44.90
N ARG A 3 -6.15 -1.31 -44.71
CA ARG A 3 -6.60 -2.00 -43.50
C ARG A 3 -5.68 -1.61 -42.33
N SER A 4 -6.25 -1.02 -41.29
CA SER A 4 -5.55 -0.83 -40.00
C SER A 4 -5.02 -2.17 -39.50
N ALA A 5 -3.73 -2.25 -39.24
CA ALA A 5 -3.09 -3.37 -38.60
C ALA A 5 -3.69 -3.56 -37.18
N PRO A 6 -3.85 -4.79 -36.66
CA PRO A 6 -4.31 -5.01 -35.30
C PRO A 6 -3.27 -4.46 -34.31
N PRO A 7 -3.70 -3.89 -33.17
CA PRO A 7 -2.80 -3.38 -32.15
C PRO A 7 -1.90 -4.50 -31.64
N VAL A 8 -0.61 -4.24 -31.62
CA VAL A 8 0.45 -5.16 -31.18
C VAL A 8 0.20 -5.51 -29.70
N THR A 9 0.35 -6.77 -29.34
CA THR A 9 0.09 -7.31 -27.99
C THR A 9 0.88 -6.55 -26.90
N GLY A 10 2.04 -5.98 -27.22
CA GLY A 10 2.85 -5.13 -26.35
C GLY A 10 2.19 -3.79 -25.95
N ASP A 11 1.36 -3.21 -26.82
CA ASP A 11 0.65 -1.95 -26.56
C ASP A 11 -0.47 -2.14 -25.51
N ARG A 12 -1.13 -3.30 -25.50
CA ARG A 12 -2.20 -3.62 -24.53
C ARG A 12 -1.66 -3.84 -23.12
N ALA A 13 -0.54 -4.56 -22.97
CA ALA A 13 0.10 -4.79 -21.67
C ALA A 13 0.66 -3.49 -21.09
N ALA A 14 1.31 -2.67 -21.92
CA ALA A 14 1.83 -1.37 -21.53
C ALA A 14 0.69 -0.42 -21.09
N THR A 15 -0.42 -0.37 -21.84
CA THR A 15 -1.60 0.44 -21.48
C THR A 15 -2.20 0.03 -20.14
N ARG A 16 -2.33 -1.28 -19.90
CA ARG A 16 -2.84 -1.79 -18.64
C ARG A 16 -1.91 -1.45 -17.47
N ALA A 17 -0.61 -1.61 -17.65
CA ALA A 17 0.40 -1.24 -16.65
C ALA A 17 0.39 0.26 -16.33
N ASN A 18 0.24 1.13 -17.34
CA ASN A 18 0.14 2.57 -17.16
C ASN A 18 -1.11 2.96 -16.35
N LEU A 19 -2.27 2.34 -16.65
CA LEU A 19 -3.50 2.55 -15.87
C LEU A 19 -3.32 2.14 -14.42
N LEU A 20 -2.69 1.00 -14.16
CA LEU A 20 -2.43 0.52 -12.80
C LEU A 20 -1.48 1.45 -12.04
N ALA A 21 -0.40 1.91 -12.70
CA ALA A 21 0.56 2.84 -12.12
C ALA A 21 -0.09 4.20 -11.78
N SER A 22 -0.92 4.75 -12.69
CA SER A 22 -1.66 5.99 -12.44
C SER A 22 -2.67 5.83 -11.32
N ALA A 23 -3.41 4.71 -11.28
CA ALA A 23 -4.35 4.42 -10.20
C ALA A 23 -3.65 4.32 -8.83
N ARG A 24 -2.48 3.69 -8.76
CA ARG A 24 -1.65 3.60 -7.55
C ARG A 24 -1.33 4.99 -6.99
N ARG A 25 -0.79 5.89 -7.82
CA ARG A 25 -0.44 7.25 -7.39
C ARG A 25 -1.66 8.02 -6.89
N LEU A 26 -2.73 8.02 -7.68
CA LEU A 26 -3.95 8.77 -7.35
C LEU A 26 -4.64 8.23 -6.10
N PHE A 27 -4.78 6.91 -5.96
CA PHE A 27 -5.38 6.32 -4.76
C PHE A 27 -4.52 6.53 -3.52
N SER A 28 -3.20 6.56 -3.65
CA SER A 28 -2.30 6.92 -2.55
C SER A 28 -2.50 8.39 -2.12
N ALA A 29 -2.61 9.30 -3.09
CA ALA A 29 -2.75 10.74 -2.82
C ALA A 29 -4.12 11.13 -2.24
N ALA A 30 -5.23 10.56 -2.75
CA ALA A 30 -6.57 11.05 -2.43
C ALA A 30 -7.58 9.95 -1.99
N GLY A 31 -7.21 8.68 -2.05
CA GLY A 31 -8.08 7.57 -1.70
C GLY A 31 -9.12 7.22 -2.77
N TYR A 32 -9.76 6.06 -2.58
CA TYR A 32 -10.74 5.54 -3.53
C TYR A 32 -11.92 6.48 -3.78
N GLY A 33 -12.47 7.12 -2.73
CA GLY A 33 -13.68 7.93 -2.82
C GLY A 33 -13.54 9.17 -3.70
N GLN A 34 -12.37 9.81 -3.67
CA GLN A 34 -12.12 11.09 -4.34
C GLN A 34 -11.66 10.93 -5.79
N VAL A 35 -11.04 9.79 -6.13
CA VAL A 35 -10.45 9.57 -7.46
C VAL A 35 -11.49 9.08 -8.47
N GLY A 36 -11.58 9.75 -9.62
CA GLY A 36 -12.49 9.40 -10.72
C GLY A 36 -11.82 8.54 -11.81
N VAL A 37 -12.61 7.71 -12.52
CA VAL A 37 -12.10 6.92 -13.68
C VAL A 37 -11.54 7.80 -14.80
N ARG A 38 -12.11 9.00 -15.01
CA ARG A 38 -11.65 9.96 -16.02
C ARG A 38 -10.29 10.55 -15.66
N GLU A 39 -10.07 10.79 -14.39
CA GLU A 39 -8.80 11.30 -13.85
C GLU A 39 -7.68 10.25 -14.00
N ILE A 40 -7.93 9.00 -13.62
CA ILE A 40 -6.97 7.89 -13.82
C ILE A 40 -6.61 7.74 -15.30
N ALA A 41 -7.61 7.77 -16.18
CA ALA A 41 -7.40 7.61 -17.61
C ALA A 41 -6.64 8.80 -18.22
N ALA A 42 -6.93 10.02 -17.78
CA ALA A 42 -6.22 11.23 -18.20
C ALA A 42 -4.75 11.19 -17.80
N GLU A 43 -4.45 10.81 -16.56
CA GLU A 43 -3.07 10.66 -16.08
C GLU A 43 -2.31 9.55 -16.82
N ALA A 44 -3.00 8.45 -17.17
CA ALA A 44 -2.43 7.36 -17.96
C ALA A 44 -2.31 7.68 -19.46
N GLY A 45 -2.84 8.81 -19.93
CA GLY A 45 -2.84 9.21 -21.34
C GLY A 45 -3.75 8.35 -22.23
N VAL A 46 -4.86 7.81 -21.69
CA VAL A 46 -5.74 6.86 -22.40
C VAL A 46 -7.22 7.20 -22.26
N ASN A 47 -8.09 6.48 -23.00
CA ASN A 47 -9.52 6.61 -22.89
C ASN A 47 -10.04 5.89 -21.63
N ALA A 48 -10.96 6.55 -20.88
CA ALA A 48 -11.57 6.01 -19.65
C ALA A 48 -12.33 4.68 -19.86
N ALA A 49 -12.85 4.41 -21.07
CA ALA A 49 -13.49 3.13 -21.41
C ALA A 49 -12.54 1.92 -21.25
N LEU A 50 -11.23 2.14 -21.32
CA LEU A 50 -10.24 1.08 -21.13
C LEU A 50 -10.18 0.57 -19.68
N ILE A 51 -10.55 1.38 -18.69
CA ILE A 51 -10.65 0.92 -17.29
C ILE A 51 -11.70 -0.18 -17.19
N ASN A 52 -12.89 0.04 -17.76
CA ASN A 52 -13.94 -0.98 -17.76
C ASN A 52 -13.53 -2.21 -18.56
N ARG A 53 -12.81 -2.02 -19.67
CA ARG A 53 -12.34 -3.13 -20.51
C ARG A 53 -11.29 -4.01 -19.84
N TYR A 54 -10.35 -3.43 -19.08
CA TYR A 54 -9.23 -4.15 -18.48
C TYR A 54 -9.53 -4.65 -17.05
N PHE A 55 -10.32 -3.89 -16.31
CA PHE A 55 -10.52 -4.11 -14.88
C PHE A 55 -12.01 -4.30 -14.50
N GLY A 56 -12.93 -4.22 -15.47
CA GLY A 56 -14.37 -4.36 -15.26
C GLY A 56 -15.02 -3.14 -14.61
N SER A 57 -14.36 -2.50 -13.66
CA SER A 57 -14.86 -1.31 -12.95
C SER A 57 -13.71 -0.57 -12.27
N LYS A 58 -13.99 0.63 -11.71
CA LYS A 58 -13.09 1.33 -10.79
C LYS A 58 -12.76 0.46 -9.57
N LEU A 59 -13.74 -0.27 -9.05
CA LEU A 59 -13.54 -1.14 -7.90
C LEU A 59 -12.63 -2.34 -8.24
N GLY A 60 -12.78 -2.91 -9.44
CA GLY A 60 -11.88 -3.95 -9.94
C GLY A 60 -10.44 -3.47 -10.08
N LEU A 61 -10.25 -2.27 -10.63
CA LEU A 61 -8.93 -1.63 -10.69
C LEU A 61 -8.36 -1.39 -9.28
N PHE A 62 -9.17 -0.92 -8.34
CA PHE A 62 -8.76 -0.73 -6.95
C PHE A 62 -8.35 -2.05 -6.29
N ALA A 63 -9.12 -3.11 -6.50
CA ALA A 63 -8.82 -4.45 -5.97
C ALA A 63 -7.45 -4.95 -6.47
N GLU A 64 -7.12 -4.72 -7.75
CA GLU A 64 -5.79 -5.07 -8.28
C GLU A 64 -4.67 -4.20 -7.67
N VAL A 65 -4.88 -2.90 -7.53
CA VAL A 65 -3.93 -2.01 -6.84
C VAL A 65 -3.65 -2.54 -5.43
N VAL A 66 -4.70 -2.86 -4.68
CA VAL A 66 -4.60 -3.37 -3.31
C VAL A 66 -3.92 -4.75 -3.29
N GLY A 67 -4.33 -5.67 -4.19
CA GLY A 67 -3.82 -7.03 -4.26
C GLY A 67 -2.32 -7.14 -4.52
N GLU A 68 -1.73 -6.17 -5.23
CA GLU A 68 -0.29 -6.13 -5.51
C GLU A 68 0.52 -5.31 -4.49
N SER A 69 -0.14 -4.64 -3.54
CA SER A 69 0.49 -3.57 -2.75
C SER A 69 0.88 -3.96 -1.33
N PHE A 70 0.15 -4.90 -0.72
CA PHE A 70 0.34 -5.29 0.66
C PHE A 70 1.11 -6.62 0.76
N THR A 71 2.40 -6.62 0.44
CA THR A 71 3.26 -7.80 0.62
C THR A 71 4.27 -7.53 1.72
N ILE A 72 4.13 -8.25 2.85
CA ILE A 72 5.11 -8.19 3.95
C ILE A 72 6.26 -9.19 3.74
N GLY A 73 6.15 -10.13 2.82
CA GLY A 73 7.07 -11.25 2.65
C GLY A 73 8.53 -10.83 2.56
N ASP A 74 8.84 -9.84 1.73
CA ASP A 74 10.21 -9.35 1.57
C ASP A 74 10.77 -8.73 2.86
N LEU A 75 9.92 -8.13 3.68
CA LEU A 75 10.31 -7.57 4.98
C LEU A 75 10.55 -8.65 6.03
N LEU A 76 9.94 -9.83 5.89
CA LEU A 76 10.14 -10.96 6.79
C LEU A 76 11.42 -11.74 6.49
N VAL A 77 12.03 -11.53 5.33
CA VAL A 77 13.32 -12.15 4.98
C VAL A 77 14.45 -11.50 5.78
N GLY A 78 15.28 -12.33 6.40
CA GLY A 78 16.44 -11.89 7.19
C GLY A 78 16.32 -12.14 8.68
N ASP A 79 17.23 -11.55 9.46
CA ASP A 79 17.31 -11.78 10.90
C ASP A 79 16.08 -11.21 11.62
N ARG A 80 15.49 -12.04 12.50
CA ARG A 80 14.36 -11.68 13.35
C ARG A 80 14.65 -10.46 14.23
N ALA A 81 15.86 -10.40 14.79
CA ALA A 81 16.29 -9.33 15.69
C ALA A 81 16.35 -7.94 15.03
N THR A 82 16.30 -7.87 13.69
CA THR A 82 16.38 -6.62 12.93
C THR A 82 15.07 -6.26 12.20
N LEU A 83 13.99 -7.03 12.40
CA LEU A 83 12.73 -6.77 11.70
C LEU A 83 12.13 -5.43 12.08
N GLY A 84 12.18 -5.05 13.36
CA GLY A 84 11.71 -3.74 13.83
C GLY A 84 12.40 -2.58 13.12
N ASP A 85 13.72 -2.65 12.95
CA ASP A 85 14.49 -1.64 12.22
C ASP A 85 14.14 -1.62 10.72
N ARG A 86 13.97 -2.78 10.08
CA ARG A 86 13.54 -2.88 8.68
C ARG A 86 12.16 -2.26 8.45
N LEU A 87 11.20 -2.54 9.33
CA LEU A 87 9.85 -1.96 9.28
C LEU A 87 9.91 -0.44 9.49
N ALA A 88 10.69 0.04 10.45
CA ALA A 88 10.86 1.48 10.68
C ALA A 88 11.45 2.18 9.45
N ARG A 89 12.51 1.63 8.86
CA ARG A 89 13.12 2.18 7.62
C ARG A 89 12.15 2.16 6.45
N TYR A 90 11.34 1.12 6.32
CA TYR A 90 10.33 1.02 5.27
C TYR A 90 9.29 2.14 5.36
N LEU A 91 8.90 2.54 6.60
CA LEU A 91 7.94 3.63 6.81
C LEU A 91 8.54 5.02 6.62
N VAL A 92 9.77 5.21 7.12
CA VAL A 92 10.37 6.55 7.19
C VAL A 92 10.93 7.01 5.86
N ARG A 93 11.42 6.09 5.01
CA ARG A 93 12.06 6.44 3.74
C ARG A 93 11.05 6.83 2.67
N PRO A 94 11.32 7.90 1.90
CA PRO A 94 10.52 8.25 0.73
C PRO A 94 10.50 7.12 -0.29
N ARG A 95 9.36 6.91 -0.93
CA ARG A 95 9.21 5.91 -1.99
C ARG A 95 9.52 6.52 -3.35
N PRO A 96 10.38 5.90 -4.17
CA PRO A 96 10.82 6.47 -5.45
C PRO A 96 9.67 6.65 -6.44
N ASP A 97 8.66 5.79 -6.39
CA ASP A 97 7.49 5.78 -7.28
C ASP A 97 6.31 6.63 -6.78
N GLY A 98 6.46 7.26 -5.60
CA GLY A 98 5.41 8.09 -4.99
C GLY A 98 4.17 7.30 -4.55
N PHE A 99 4.24 5.95 -4.52
CA PHE A 99 3.15 5.09 -4.10
C PHE A 99 3.34 4.61 -2.66
N ASP A 100 2.36 4.89 -1.80
CA ASP A 100 2.32 4.36 -0.43
C ASP A 100 1.02 3.56 -0.18
N PRO A 101 1.11 2.23 -0.02
CA PRO A 101 -0.05 1.41 0.26
C PRO A 101 -0.72 1.75 1.59
N THR A 102 0.03 2.25 2.59
CA THR A 102 -0.54 2.66 3.87
C THR A 102 -1.41 3.91 3.70
N LEU A 103 -1.03 4.85 2.83
CA LEU A 103 -1.87 6.00 2.49
C LEU A 103 -3.13 5.56 1.73
N VAL A 104 -3.04 4.61 0.79
CA VAL A 104 -4.23 4.03 0.14
C VAL A 104 -5.21 3.49 1.18
N LEU A 105 -4.70 2.76 2.17
CA LEU A 105 -5.49 2.24 3.27
C LEU A 105 -6.15 3.37 4.07
N LEU A 106 -5.36 4.32 4.58
CA LEU A 106 -5.84 5.39 5.46
C LEU A 106 -6.90 6.26 4.77
N HIS A 107 -6.70 6.58 3.49
CA HIS A 107 -7.63 7.40 2.72
C HIS A 107 -8.88 6.65 2.24
N SER A 108 -8.88 5.31 2.25
CA SER A 108 -9.95 4.51 1.65
C SER A 108 -10.67 3.57 2.64
N ALA A 109 -10.15 3.35 3.85
CA ALA A 109 -10.65 2.36 4.81
C ALA A 109 -12.10 2.57 5.24
N ALA A 110 -12.54 3.82 5.33
CA ALA A 110 -13.90 4.19 5.70
C ALA A 110 -14.90 4.11 4.53
N HIS A 111 -14.44 3.93 3.29
CA HIS A 111 -15.34 3.85 2.13
C HIS A 111 -16.08 2.50 2.11
N PRO A 112 -17.42 2.48 1.92
CA PRO A 112 -18.23 1.27 2.04
C PRO A 112 -17.82 0.15 1.07
N ASP A 113 -17.41 0.49 -0.15
CA ASP A 113 -17.00 -0.51 -1.16
C ASP A 113 -15.51 -0.87 -1.06
N ALA A 114 -14.64 0.10 -0.79
CA ALA A 114 -13.20 -0.09 -0.74
C ALA A 114 -12.72 -0.74 0.58
N GLY A 115 -13.35 -0.39 1.70
CA GLY A 115 -12.99 -0.90 3.01
C GLY A 115 -12.99 -2.42 3.14
N PRO A 116 -14.00 -3.15 2.65
CA PRO A 116 -13.98 -4.62 2.65
C PRO A 116 -12.79 -5.22 1.89
N ILE A 117 -12.42 -4.67 0.73
CA ILE A 117 -11.26 -5.12 -0.07
C ILE A 117 -9.97 -4.92 0.71
N LEU A 118 -9.80 -3.76 1.32
CA LEU A 118 -8.61 -3.45 2.13
C LEU A 118 -8.49 -4.38 3.35
N ARG A 119 -9.61 -4.63 4.07
CA ARG A 119 -9.60 -5.55 5.21
C ARG A 119 -9.20 -6.96 4.83
N ALA A 120 -9.73 -7.49 3.71
CA ALA A 120 -9.37 -8.81 3.22
C ALA A 120 -7.89 -8.88 2.84
N ALA A 121 -7.39 -7.92 2.06
CA ALA A 121 -5.99 -7.87 1.65
C ALA A 121 -5.03 -7.75 2.84
N LEU A 122 -5.34 -6.90 3.82
CA LEU A 122 -4.51 -6.78 5.03
C LEU A 122 -4.50 -8.06 5.85
N ALA A 123 -5.65 -8.72 6.00
CA ALA A 123 -5.73 -9.98 6.73
C ALA A 123 -4.90 -11.07 6.06
N GLU A 124 -5.00 -11.21 4.73
CA GLU A 124 -4.37 -12.30 3.97
C GLU A 124 -2.90 -12.05 3.67
N GLN A 125 -2.53 -10.80 3.38
CA GLN A 125 -1.19 -10.47 2.85
C GLN A 125 -0.24 -9.90 3.91
N VAL A 126 -0.77 -9.44 5.04
CA VAL A 126 0.05 -8.83 6.11
C VAL A 126 -0.17 -9.52 7.44
N ALA A 127 -1.40 -9.51 7.97
CA ALA A 127 -1.66 -9.95 9.34
C ALA A 127 -1.39 -11.45 9.52
N SER A 128 -1.94 -12.30 8.64
CA SER A 128 -1.73 -13.75 8.72
C SER A 128 -0.28 -14.15 8.49
N PRO A 129 0.42 -13.69 7.43
CA PRO A 129 1.84 -14.02 7.25
C PRO A 129 2.73 -13.50 8.40
N LEU A 130 2.45 -12.34 8.95
CA LEU A 130 3.20 -11.82 10.09
C LEU A 130 2.95 -12.66 11.35
N ALA A 131 1.69 -13.01 11.63
CA ALA A 131 1.36 -13.85 12.78
C ALA A 131 1.98 -15.25 12.67
N ASP A 132 1.94 -15.86 11.48
CA ASP A 132 2.57 -17.17 11.22
C ASP A 132 4.09 -17.11 11.43
N TRP A 133 4.73 -16.03 10.97
CA TRP A 133 6.16 -15.80 11.16
C TRP A 133 6.52 -15.52 12.62
N LEU A 134 5.69 -14.80 13.37
CA LEU A 134 5.89 -14.52 14.80
C LEU A 134 5.81 -15.80 15.62
N GLY A 135 4.80 -16.62 15.38
CA GLY A 135 4.53 -17.84 16.13
C GLY A 135 4.14 -17.57 17.60
N GLY A 136 3.69 -18.62 18.27
CA GLY A 136 3.26 -18.55 19.66
C GLY A 136 1.78 -18.19 19.85
N PRO A 137 1.28 -18.25 21.09
CA PRO A 137 -0.16 -18.16 21.37
C PRO A 137 -0.76 -16.77 21.13
N ASP A 138 0.05 -15.71 21.21
CA ASP A 138 -0.36 -14.30 21.09
C ASP A 138 0.12 -13.64 19.76
N ALA A 139 0.51 -14.46 18.80
CA ALA A 139 1.11 -13.98 17.54
C ALA A 139 0.16 -13.06 16.74
N ARG A 140 -1.14 -13.35 16.74
CA ARG A 140 -2.15 -12.55 16.05
C ARG A 140 -2.33 -11.17 16.67
N GLU A 141 -2.37 -11.11 17.99
CA GLU A 141 -2.49 -9.88 18.77
C GLU A 141 -1.25 -9.00 18.55
N ARG A 142 -0.04 -9.60 18.60
CA ARG A 142 1.22 -8.89 18.33
C ARG A 142 1.29 -8.38 16.90
N ALA A 143 0.90 -9.18 15.91
CA ALA A 143 0.80 -8.72 14.53
C ALA A 143 -0.15 -7.53 14.39
N GLY A 144 -1.32 -7.58 15.07
CA GLY A 144 -2.27 -6.47 15.11
C GLY A 144 -1.68 -5.20 15.75
N LEU A 145 -0.95 -5.33 16.85
CA LEU A 145 -0.29 -4.19 17.52
C LEU A 145 0.82 -3.57 16.66
N VAL A 146 1.63 -4.41 16.01
CA VAL A 146 2.63 -3.93 15.03
C VAL A 146 1.93 -3.14 13.92
N MET A 147 0.91 -3.70 13.28
CA MET A 147 0.16 -3.00 12.22
C MET A 147 -0.45 -1.68 12.70
N SER A 148 -1.05 -1.68 13.90
CA SER A 148 -1.63 -0.46 14.49
C SER A 148 -0.58 0.63 14.71
N THR A 149 0.63 0.25 15.15
CA THR A 149 1.75 1.18 15.32
C THR A 149 2.18 1.76 13.98
N LEU A 150 2.30 0.92 12.93
CA LEU A 150 2.66 1.35 11.59
C LEU A 150 1.63 2.35 11.03
N PHE A 151 0.34 2.02 11.14
CA PHE A 151 -0.74 2.89 10.64
C PHE A 151 -0.84 4.20 11.42
N GLY A 152 -0.71 4.15 12.74
CA GLY A 152 -0.72 5.34 13.60
C GLY A 152 0.44 6.28 13.30
N PHE A 153 1.64 5.73 13.07
CA PHE A 153 2.81 6.51 12.67
C PHE A 153 2.58 7.21 11.32
N THR A 154 2.16 6.46 10.28
CA THR A 154 1.89 7.02 8.95
C THR A 154 0.76 8.07 9.01
N LEU A 155 -0.33 7.79 9.75
CA LEU A 155 -1.41 8.76 9.93
C LEU A 155 -0.89 10.07 10.53
N SER A 156 -0.11 9.98 11.60
CA SER A 156 0.40 11.18 12.29
C SER A 156 1.41 11.96 11.46
N ARG A 157 2.31 11.26 10.77
CA ARG A 157 3.38 11.87 9.98
C ARG A 157 2.89 12.40 8.63
N ASP A 158 2.22 11.54 7.85
CA ASP A 158 2.02 11.77 6.41
C ASP A 158 0.61 12.25 6.07
N VAL A 159 -0.37 12.10 6.98
CA VAL A 159 -1.75 12.57 6.79
C VAL A 159 -2.05 13.80 7.65
N LEU A 160 -1.76 13.73 8.96
CA LEU A 160 -2.02 14.83 9.90
C LEU A 160 -0.88 15.84 9.97
N HIS A 161 0.30 15.50 9.44
CA HIS A 161 1.50 16.34 9.45
C HIS A 161 1.81 16.89 10.85
N THR A 162 1.77 16.03 11.86
CA THR A 162 2.14 16.41 13.23
C THR A 162 3.63 16.74 13.29
N GLY A 163 3.97 18.01 13.56
CA GLY A 163 5.30 18.59 13.38
C GLY A 163 6.49 17.71 13.79
N PRO A 164 6.58 17.19 15.05
CA PRO A 164 7.73 16.38 15.47
C PRO A 164 7.96 15.12 14.63
N LEU A 165 6.91 14.54 14.02
CA LEU A 165 7.03 13.35 13.17
C LEU A 165 7.21 13.72 11.70
N ALA A 166 6.51 14.75 11.22
CA ALA A 166 6.60 15.20 9.83
C ALA A 166 7.97 15.81 9.49
N ASP A 167 8.49 16.65 10.42
CA ASP A 167 9.74 17.38 10.27
C ASP A 167 10.95 16.62 10.84
N GLY A 168 10.73 15.48 11.49
CA GLY A 168 11.74 14.70 12.19
C GLY A 168 12.77 14.10 11.23
N ASP A 169 14.04 14.10 11.69
CA ASP A 169 15.12 13.42 10.99
C ASP A 169 14.84 11.92 10.85
N ALA A 170 15.04 11.39 9.65
CA ALA A 170 14.70 10.01 9.31
C ALA A 170 15.45 8.99 10.19
N ASP A 171 16.74 9.17 10.42
CA ASP A 171 17.55 8.24 11.20
C ASP A 171 17.15 8.29 12.68
N THR A 172 16.83 9.47 13.20
CA THR A 172 16.29 9.65 14.56
C THR A 172 14.94 8.93 14.72
N LEU A 173 14.03 9.09 13.77
CA LEU A 173 12.74 8.40 13.79
C LEU A 173 12.91 6.87 13.74
N VAL A 174 13.81 6.37 12.90
CA VAL A 174 14.12 4.93 12.83
C VAL A 174 14.71 4.43 14.15
N ALA A 175 15.64 5.19 14.76
CA ALA A 175 16.28 4.81 16.02
C ALA A 175 15.30 4.65 17.19
N HIS A 176 14.17 5.37 17.18
CA HIS A 176 13.11 5.23 18.19
C HIS A 176 12.04 4.22 17.82
N LEU A 177 11.59 4.23 16.55
CA LEU A 177 10.52 3.36 16.08
C LEU A 177 10.96 1.90 15.98
N GLY A 178 12.18 1.64 15.50
CA GLY A 178 12.72 0.28 15.33
C GLY A 178 12.69 -0.54 16.61
N PRO A 179 13.30 -0.09 17.72
CA PRO A 179 13.23 -0.79 19.01
C PRO A 179 11.82 -0.95 19.56
N THR A 180 10.93 0.02 19.31
CA THR A 180 9.53 -0.05 19.75
C THR A 180 8.79 -1.17 19.02
N LEU A 181 8.94 -1.26 17.69
CA LEU A 181 8.39 -2.35 16.90
C LEU A 181 9.02 -3.70 17.29
N GLN A 182 10.33 -3.74 17.52
CA GLN A 182 11.01 -4.97 17.88
C GLN A 182 10.49 -5.56 19.19
N ARG A 183 10.22 -4.75 20.22
CA ARG A 183 9.60 -5.23 21.47
C ARG A 183 8.24 -5.89 21.23
N LEU A 184 7.39 -5.29 20.39
CA LEU A 184 6.11 -5.90 20.01
C LEU A 184 6.29 -7.23 19.26
N LEU A 185 7.30 -7.30 18.38
CA LEU A 185 7.64 -8.52 17.63
C LEU A 185 8.17 -9.63 18.54
N ASP A 186 8.87 -9.28 19.62
CA ASP A 186 9.48 -10.22 20.58
C ASP A 186 8.52 -10.58 21.74
N GLY A 187 7.37 -9.90 21.85
CA GLY A 187 6.39 -10.14 22.91
C GLY A 187 6.81 -9.55 24.27
N GLN A 188 7.46 -8.39 24.26
CA GLN A 188 7.95 -7.70 25.45
C GLN A 188 7.18 -6.42 25.76
#